data_dc7ce06e181b9c6b9277ca9c8735f952
#
_entry.id   dc7ce06e181b9c6b9277ca9c8735f952
#
_cell.length_a   1.000
_cell.length_b   1.000
_cell.length_c   1.000
_cell.angle_alpha   90.00
_cell.angle_beta   90.00
_cell.angle_gamma   90.00
#
_symmetry.space_group_name_H-M   'P 1'
#
loop_
_entity.id
_entity.type
_entity.pdbx_description
1 polymer ?
#
loop_
_entity_poly.entity_id
_entity_poly.type
_entity_poly.pdbx_seq_one_letter_code
_entity_poly.pdbx_strand_id
1 'polypeptide(L)'
;NRIEPILDEINESFDQEDQMLMIMDALKDTVTPAPEPGTICTFVYNAKTPGITYDQHPLVAVTELFQWGFRGLNFHWRDYRQYTWEELAGQVYIVKREELDDLMSIQYGKFILNK
;
A
#
# COMPACT_ATOMS: atom_id res chain seq x y z
N ASN A 1 -7.68 -14.49 2.99
CA ASN A 1 -7.83 -13.11 2.53
C ASN A 1 -8.46 -12.29 3.66
N ARG A 2 -7.71 -11.33 4.17
CA ARG A 2 -8.12 -10.50 5.30
C ARG A 2 -8.94 -9.28 4.86
N ILE A 3 -8.96 -8.97 3.58
CA ILE A 3 -9.64 -7.79 3.04
C ILE A 3 -11.06 -8.12 2.61
N GLU A 4 -11.27 -9.27 1.98
CA GLU A 4 -12.59 -9.65 1.49
C GLU A 4 -13.68 -9.56 2.56
N PRO A 5 -13.47 -10.06 3.80
CA PRO A 5 -14.53 -10.02 4.81
C PRO A 5 -14.95 -8.62 5.24
N ILE A 6 -14.10 -7.62 5.04
CA ILE A 6 -14.39 -6.24 5.44
C ILE A 6 -14.58 -5.31 4.25
N LEU A 7 -14.61 -5.86 3.05
CA LEU A 7 -14.64 -5.06 1.82
C LEU A 7 -15.90 -4.19 1.75
N ASP A 8 -17.06 -4.72 2.12
CA ASP A 8 -18.30 -3.95 2.11
C ASP A 8 -18.24 -2.79 3.10
N GLU A 9 -17.67 -3.03 4.29
CA GLU A 9 -17.52 -1.98 5.30
C GLU A 9 -16.60 -0.88 4.81
N ILE A 10 -15.49 -1.25 4.16
CA ILE A 10 -14.56 -0.27 3.60
C ILE A 10 -15.27 0.56 2.53
N ASN A 11 -16.02 -0.10 1.65
CA ASN A 11 -16.70 0.58 0.54
C ASN A 11 -17.86 1.46 1.00
N GLU A 12 -18.38 1.27 2.19
CA GLU A 12 -19.39 2.14 2.75
C GLU A 12 -18.84 3.48 3.21
N SER A 13 -17.55 3.58 3.43
CA SER A 13 -16.90 4.82 3.83
C SER A 13 -16.61 5.68 2.60
N PHE A 14 -16.90 6.98 2.69
CA PHE A 14 -16.57 7.94 1.65
C PHE A 14 -15.23 8.62 1.90
N ASP A 15 -14.63 8.40 3.06
CA ASP A 15 -13.36 9.00 3.44
C ASP A 15 -12.22 8.02 3.13
N GLN A 16 -11.33 8.41 2.22
CA GLN A 16 -10.20 7.57 1.81
C GLN A 16 -9.24 7.29 2.97
N GLU A 17 -9.08 8.24 3.88
CA GLU A 17 -8.25 8.02 5.07
C GLU A 17 -8.84 6.95 5.97
N ASP A 18 -10.16 6.96 6.19
CA ASP A 18 -10.84 5.92 6.96
C ASP A 18 -10.70 4.56 6.27
N GLN A 19 -10.82 4.53 4.94
CA GLN A 19 -10.64 3.30 4.19
C GLN A 19 -9.23 2.73 4.43
N MET A 20 -8.21 3.59 4.38
CA MET A 20 -6.84 3.16 4.58
C MET A 20 -6.60 2.66 6.01
N LEU A 21 -7.20 3.33 7.00
CA LEU A 21 -7.07 2.88 8.39
C LEU A 21 -7.67 1.49 8.58
N MET A 22 -8.81 1.20 7.96
CA MET A 22 -9.41 -0.13 8.00
C MET A 22 -8.52 -1.18 7.36
N ILE A 23 -7.90 -0.83 6.23
CA ILE A 23 -6.97 -1.71 5.53
C ILE A 23 -5.75 -2.01 6.42
N MET A 24 -5.15 -0.99 7.00
CA MET A 24 -3.97 -1.16 7.85
C MET A 24 -4.30 -2.00 9.09
N ASP A 25 -5.47 -1.79 9.67
CA ASP A 25 -5.89 -2.60 10.81
C ASP A 25 -6.04 -4.08 10.43
N ALA A 26 -6.58 -4.35 9.25
CA ALA A 26 -6.73 -5.72 8.77
C ALA A 26 -5.38 -6.39 8.48
N LEU A 27 -4.38 -5.61 8.11
CA LEU A 27 -3.06 -6.13 7.72
C LEU A 27 -2.03 -6.10 8.86
N LYS A 28 -2.42 -5.68 10.04
CA LYS A 28 -1.48 -5.44 11.15
C LYS A 28 -0.74 -6.69 11.64
N ASP A 29 -1.24 -7.87 11.33
CA ASP A 29 -0.60 -9.11 11.75
C ASP A 29 0.60 -9.49 10.86
N THR A 30 0.83 -8.77 9.78
CA THR A 30 1.98 -9.02 8.90
C THR A 30 2.81 -7.76 8.70
N VAL A 31 3.00 -6.97 9.77
CA VAL A 31 3.89 -5.81 9.70
C VAL A 31 5.34 -6.26 9.85
N THR A 32 6.25 -5.52 9.20
CA THR A 32 7.68 -5.78 9.26
C THR A 32 8.43 -4.46 9.10
N PRO A 33 9.64 -4.33 9.69
CA PRO A 33 10.43 -3.12 9.51
C PRO A 33 10.86 -2.87 8.07
N ALA A 34 11.03 -3.93 7.28
CA ALA A 34 11.45 -3.81 5.90
C ALA A 34 10.81 -4.93 5.07
N PRO A 35 10.36 -4.61 3.84
CA PRO A 35 9.79 -5.63 2.96
C PRO A 35 10.90 -6.48 2.33
N GLU A 36 10.54 -7.63 1.79
CA GLU A 36 11.46 -8.46 1.03
C GLU A 36 11.14 -8.39 -0.47
N PRO A 37 12.13 -8.59 -1.35
CA PRO A 37 11.85 -8.66 -2.77
C PRO A 37 10.84 -9.76 -3.08
N GLY A 38 9.93 -9.46 -4.01
CA GLY A 38 8.86 -10.39 -4.38
C GLY A 38 7.61 -10.25 -3.54
N THR A 39 7.60 -9.39 -2.52
CA THR A 39 6.42 -9.16 -1.69
C THR A 39 5.68 -7.91 -2.15
N ILE A 40 4.40 -7.84 -1.79
CA ILE A 40 3.56 -6.68 -2.00
C ILE A 40 3.33 -6.05 -0.62
N CYS A 41 3.44 -4.73 -0.54
CA CYS A 41 3.28 -4.04 0.75
C CYS A 41 2.61 -2.69 0.57
N THR A 42 2.09 -2.18 1.69
CA THR A 42 1.64 -0.80 1.79
C THR A 42 2.23 -0.21 3.08
N PHE A 43 2.39 1.10 3.12
CA PHE A 43 3.06 1.76 4.24
C PHE A 43 2.66 3.23 4.28
N VAL A 44 3.03 3.91 5.36
CA VAL A 44 2.86 5.35 5.47
C VAL A 44 4.13 6.02 4.95
N TYR A 45 3.98 6.87 3.95
CA TYR A 45 5.09 7.49 3.25
C TYR A 45 4.98 9.01 3.32
N ASN A 46 6.10 9.69 3.53
CA ASN A 46 6.16 11.14 3.53
C ASN A 46 6.16 11.64 2.08
N ALA A 47 4.98 11.73 1.50
CA ALA A 47 4.81 11.99 0.08
C ALA A 47 5.10 13.44 -0.29
N LYS A 48 5.47 13.65 -1.54
CA LYS A 48 5.69 14.99 -2.10
C LYS A 48 4.38 15.71 -2.37
N THR A 49 3.28 14.98 -2.42
CA THR A 49 1.94 15.53 -2.65
C THR A 49 1.05 15.24 -1.45
N PRO A 50 1.23 15.99 -0.35
CA PRO A 50 0.39 15.78 0.83
C PRO A 50 -1.07 16.07 0.49
N GLY A 51 -1.97 15.30 1.11
CA GLY A 51 -3.39 15.40 0.83
C GLY A 51 -3.90 14.39 -0.18
N ILE A 52 -3.03 13.65 -0.85
CA ILE A 52 -3.42 12.57 -1.74
C ILE A 52 -3.16 11.25 -1.01
N THR A 53 -4.22 10.53 -0.69
CA THR A 53 -4.13 9.34 0.16
C THR A 53 -3.23 8.27 -0.43
N TYR A 54 -3.34 7.99 -1.73
CA TYR A 54 -2.54 6.92 -2.32
C TYR A 54 -1.06 7.29 -2.47
N ASP A 55 -0.71 8.58 -2.41
CA ASP A 55 0.69 8.98 -2.35
C ASP A 55 1.26 8.82 -0.95
N GLN A 56 0.41 8.95 0.08
CA GLN A 56 0.81 8.77 1.47
C GLN A 56 0.79 7.31 1.90
N HIS A 57 0.02 6.48 1.21
CA HIS A 57 -0.14 5.06 1.52
C HIS A 57 -0.02 4.23 0.24
N PRO A 58 1.17 4.20 -0.38
CA PRO A 58 1.32 3.53 -1.66
C PRO A 58 1.24 2.01 -1.54
N LEU A 59 0.71 1.38 -2.57
CA LEU A 59 0.68 -0.07 -2.71
C LEU A 59 1.77 -0.45 -3.72
N VAL A 60 2.74 -1.22 -3.27
CA VAL A 60 3.98 -1.43 -4.01
C VAL A 60 4.38 -2.91 -4.02
N ALA A 61 4.76 -3.42 -5.20
CA ALA A 61 5.41 -4.72 -5.31
C ALA A 61 6.92 -4.50 -5.29
N VAL A 62 7.58 -5.00 -4.26
CA VAL A 62 9.00 -4.77 -4.04
C VAL A 62 9.83 -5.62 -5.00
N THR A 63 10.76 -4.99 -5.71
CA THR A 63 11.64 -5.68 -6.64
C THR A 63 13.07 -5.79 -6.14
N GLU A 64 13.57 -4.76 -5.43
CA GLU A 64 14.96 -4.72 -4.97
C GLU A 64 15.06 -4.03 -3.62
N LEU A 65 15.99 -4.50 -2.79
CA LEU A 65 16.33 -3.85 -1.52
C LEU A 65 17.72 -3.25 -1.60
N PHE A 66 17.90 -2.11 -0.93
CA PHE A 66 19.17 -1.41 -0.84
C PHE A 66 19.39 -0.95 0.61
N GLN A 67 20.61 -0.54 0.94
CA GLN A 67 20.88 0.00 2.27
C GLN A 67 20.08 1.26 2.55
N TRP A 68 19.82 2.06 1.53
CA TRP A 68 19.10 3.34 1.67
C TRP A 68 17.58 3.20 1.56
N GLY A 69 17.06 2.07 1.08
CA GLY A 69 15.64 1.89 0.89
C GLY A 69 15.32 0.72 -0.02
N PHE A 70 14.26 0.86 -0.79
CA PHE A 70 13.88 -0.18 -1.74
C PHE A 70 13.28 0.43 -3.00
N ARG A 71 13.22 -0.41 -4.03
CA ARG A 71 12.60 -0.07 -5.30
C ARG A 71 11.47 -1.05 -5.56
N GLY A 72 10.38 -0.57 -6.14
CA GLY A 72 9.27 -1.43 -6.48
C GLY A 72 8.30 -0.79 -7.45
N LEU A 73 7.37 -1.62 -7.92
CA LEU A 73 6.30 -1.17 -8.81
C LEU A 73 5.16 -0.59 -7.96
N ASN A 74 4.90 0.70 -8.19
CA ASN A 74 3.77 1.37 -7.56
C ASN A 74 2.51 1.09 -8.38
N PHE A 75 1.53 0.43 -7.77
CA PHE A 75 0.32 0.02 -8.47
C PHE A 75 -0.60 1.18 -8.84
N HIS A 76 -0.53 2.29 -8.10
CA HIS A 76 -1.40 3.44 -8.38
C HIS A 76 -1.00 4.11 -9.70
N TRP A 77 0.31 4.19 -9.96
CA TRP A 77 0.86 4.85 -11.14
C TRP A 77 1.35 3.88 -12.21
N ARG A 78 1.45 2.58 -11.86
CA ARG A 78 2.04 1.54 -12.70
C ARG A 78 3.45 1.91 -13.15
N ASP A 79 4.23 2.36 -12.19
CA ASP A 79 5.55 2.92 -12.42
C ASP A 79 6.49 2.47 -11.32
N TYR A 80 7.75 2.25 -11.69
CA TYR A 80 8.76 1.87 -10.71
C TYR A 80 9.22 3.10 -9.96
N ARG A 81 9.26 2.98 -8.63
CA ARG A 81 9.63 4.08 -7.76
C ARG A 81 10.59 3.61 -6.69
N GLN A 82 11.34 4.56 -6.13
CA GLN A 82 12.30 4.32 -5.06
C GLN A 82 11.79 4.97 -3.79
N TYR A 83 11.98 4.27 -2.68
CA TYR A 83 11.53 4.73 -1.37
C TYR A 83 12.67 4.57 -0.38
N THR A 84 12.99 5.63 0.35
CA THR A 84 14.06 5.59 1.36
C THR A 84 13.46 5.19 2.71
N TRP A 85 14.27 4.53 3.53
CA TRP A 85 13.84 4.15 4.88
C TRP A 85 13.43 5.36 5.71
N GLU A 86 14.11 6.49 5.50
CA GLU A 86 13.83 7.71 6.24
C GLU A 86 12.46 8.31 5.91
N GLU A 87 11.96 8.08 4.70
CA GLU A 87 10.67 8.60 4.28
C GLU A 87 9.49 7.74 4.73
N LEU A 88 9.75 6.54 5.21
CA LEU A 88 8.71 5.68 5.74
C LEU A 88 8.41 6.05 7.20
N ALA A 89 7.14 6.29 7.49
CA ALA A 89 6.69 6.54 8.86
C ALA A 89 6.15 5.23 9.43
N GLY A 90 6.99 4.55 10.23
CA GLY A 90 6.60 3.29 10.84
C GLY A 90 7.02 2.08 10.02
N GLN A 91 6.25 1.02 10.09
CA GLN A 91 6.56 -0.26 9.47
C GLN A 91 5.78 -0.45 8.18
N VAL A 92 6.18 -1.45 7.40
CA VAL A 92 5.45 -1.84 6.19
C VAL A 92 4.46 -2.96 6.52
N TYR A 93 3.32 -2.92 5.86
CA TYR A 93 2.26 -3.90 6.01
C TYR A 93 2.30 -4.80 4.78
N ILE A 94 2.53 -6.09 4.98
CA ILE A 94 2.65 -7.04 3.88
C ILE A 94 1.26 -7.46 3.40
N VAL A 95 1.07 -7.43 2.09
CA VAL A 95 -0.18 -7.81 1.43
C VAL A 95 0.03 -9.16 0.76
N LYS A 96 -0.90 -10.08 0.98
CA LYS A 96 -0.86 -11.37 0.29
C LYS A 96 -1.38 -11.18 -1.13
N ARG A 97 -0.83 -11.99 -2.05
CA ARG A 97 -1.22 -11.88 -3.46
C ARG A 97 -2.73 -12.02 -3.67
N GLU A 98 -3.37 -12.89 -2.92
CA GLU A 98 -4.82 -13.11 -3.00
C GLU A 98 -5.65 -11.92 -2.52
N GLU A 99 -5.02 -10.98 -1.82
CA GLU A 99 -5.69 -9.77 -1.33
C GLU A 99 -5.56 -8.59 -2.28
N LEU A 100 -4.70 -8.71 -3.27
CA LEU A 100 -4.36 -7.58 -4.14
C LEU A 100 -5.55 -7.08 -4.95
N ASP A 101 -6.31 -7.98 -5.56
CA ASP A 101 -7.45 -7.58 -6.39
C ASP A 101 -8.51 -6.86 -5.57
N ASP A 102 -8.76 -7.33 -4.35
CA ASP A 102 -9.73 -6.68 -3.46
C ASP A 102 -9.24 -5.30 -3.05
N LEU A 103 -7.95 -5.16 -2.74
CA LEU A 103 -7.38 -3.86 -2.41
C LEU A 103 -7.48 -2.89 -3.59
N MET A 104 -7.20 -3.35 -4.79
CA MET A 104 -7.24 -2.50 -5.96
C MET A 104 -8.66 -2.11 -6.37
N SER A 105 -9.68 -2.78 -5.83
CA SER A 105 -11.06 -2.42 -6.06
C SER A 105 -11.56 -1.28 -5.16
N ILE A 106 -10.79 -0.94 -4.12
CA ILE A 106 -11.15 0.10 -3.17
C ILE A 106 -10.74 1.46 -3.73
N GLN A 107 -11.53 2.49 -3.42
CA GLN A 107 -11.34 3.81 -4.03
C GLN A 107 -10.34 4.71 -3.30
N TYR A 108 -9.63 4.21 -2.29
CA TYR A 108 -8.70 5.06 -1.55
C TYR A 108 -7.60 5.63 -2.45
N GLY A 109 -7.37 5.02 -3.56
CA GLY A 109 -6.43 5.50 -4.55
C GLY A 109 -6.95 5.22 -5.95
N LYS A 110 -6.44 5.97 -6.90
CA LYS A 110 -6.75 5.71 -8.30
C LYS A 110 -5.71 4.75 -8.85
N PHE A 111 -6.14 3.58 -9.25
CA PHE A 111 -5.24 2.59 -9.83
C PHE A 111 -5.30 2.68 -11.35
N ILE A 112 -4.16 2.76 -11.98
CA ILE A 112 -4.10 2.72 -13.43
C ILE A 112 -4.15 1.25 -13.84
N LEU A 113 -5.35 0.80 -14.20
CA LEU A 113 -5.59 -0.56 -14.66
C LEU A 113 -5.67 -0.53 -16.17
N ASN A 114 -5.54 -1.58 -16.85
CA ASN A 114 -5.83 -1.67 -18.30
C ASN A 114 -5.02 -0.69 -19.16
N LYS A 115 -3.74 -0.84 -19.08
CA LYS A 115 -2.90 -0.10 -20.04
C LYS A 115 -2.48 -0.98 -21.21
#